data_69f17c62c6384a750601fbe43257afdc
#
_entry.id   69f17c62c6384a750601fbe43257afdc
#
_cell.length_a   1.000
_cell.length_b   1.000
_cell.length_c   1.000
_cell.angle_alpha   90.00
_cell.angle_beta   90.00
_cell.angle_gamma   90.00
#
_symmetry.space_group_name_H-M   'P 1'
#
loop_
_entity.id
_entity.type
_entity.pdbx_description
1 polymer ?
#
loop_
_entity_poly.entity_id
_entity_poly.type
_entity_poly.pdbx_seq_one_letter_code
_entity_poly.pdbx_strand_id
1 'polypeptide(L)'
;MIHFKLDLKSGVPFHRQIVDQIRFGIASGRLLPGEQLPTVRDLAVQLEINPNTVRKAYSDLELLGILDTQQGTGTFVSHQQVEIGDAEKRRMLKQ
;
A
#
# COMPACT_ATOMS: atom_id res chain seq x y z
N MET A 1 -2.20 -6.24 -10.35
CA MET A 1 -1.01 -6.22 -9.47
C MET A 1 0.01 -5.22 -10.00
N ILE A 2 0.73 -4.55 -9.12
CA ILE A 2 1.78 -3.63 -9.55
C ILE A 2 3.15 -4.32 -9.47
N HIS A 3 4.10 -3.76 -10.20
CA HIS A 3 5.47 -4.22 -10.18
C HIS A 3 6.30 -3.19 -9.38
N PHE A 4 6.85 -3.63 -8.25
CA PHE A 4 7.63 -2.75 -7.40
C PHE A 4 9.02 -2.51 -7.97
N LYS A 5 9.47 -1.28 -7.90
CA LYS A 5 10.81 -0.91 -8.35
C LYS A 5 11.36 0.20 -7.46
N LEU A 6 12.57 0.01 -6.95
CA LEU A 6 13.22 1.02 -6.12
C LEU A 6 14.17 1.86 -6.96
N ASP A 7 14.16 3.17 -6.71
CA ASP A 7 15.10 4.10 -7.29
C ASP A 7 16.20 4.38 -6.27
N LEU A 8 17.37 3.85 -6.52
CA LEU A 8 18.50 3.97 -5.60
C LEU A 8 19.10 5.36 -5.57
N LYS A 9 18.80 6.18 -6.57
CA LYS A 9 19.41 7.51 -6.72
C LYS A 9 18.50 8.65 -6.30
N SER A 10 17.24 8.37 -5.98
CA SER A 10 16.28 9.43 -5.71
C SER A 10 16.50 10.16 -4.39
N GLY A 11 17.19 9.51 -3.43
CA GLY A 11 17.32 10.06 -2.08
C GLY A 11 16.10 9.85 -1.21
N VAL A 12 14.98 9.38 -1.76
CA VAL A 12 13.78 9.07 -0.99
C VAL A 12 13.99 7.74 -0.28
N PRO A 13 13.68 7.64 1.04
CA PRO A 13 13.82 6.38 1.75
C PRO A 13 13.01 5.27 1.08
N PHE A 14 13.53 4.04 1.13
CA PHE A 14 12.89 2.91 0.46
C PHE A 14 11.47 2.64 0.95
N HIS A 15 11.24 2.75 2.27
CA HIS A 15 9.89 2.53 2.79
C HIS A 15 8.89 3.53 2.20
N ARG A 16 9.34 4.77 1.99
CA ARG A 16 8.48 5.80 1.38
C ARG A 16 8.20 5.49 -0.08
N GLN A 17 9.19 4.99 -0.81
CA GLN A 17 8.99 4.59 -2.20
C GLN A 17 7.96 3.47 -2.30
N ILE A 18 7.99 2.51 -1.38
CA ILE A 18 7.01 1.41 -1.36
C ILE A 18 5.61 1.97 -1.08
N VAL A 19 5.49 2.84 -0.09
CA VAL A 19 4.21 3.49 0.24
C VAL A 19 3.65 4.21 -0.97
N ASP A 20 4.48 5.02 -1.63
CA ASP A 20 4.03 5.83 -2.76
C ASP A 20 3.59 4.96 -3.94
N GLN A 21 4.31 3.86 -4.21
CA GLN A 21 3.95 2.95 -5.30
C GLN A 21 2.63 2.24 -5.04
N ILE A 22 2.38 1.84 -3.80
CA ILE A 22 1.11 1.21 -3.44
C ILE A 22 -0.03 2.21 -3.59
N ARG A 23 0.14 3.42 -3.08
CA ARG A 23 -0.88 4.45 -3.18
C ARG A 23 -1.17 4.82 -4.63
N PHE A 24 -0.12 4.95 -5.43
CA PHE A 24 -0.27 5.23 -6.86
C PHE A 24 -0.96 4.07 -7.59
N GLY A 25 -0.60 2.83 -7.24
CA GLY A 25 -1.24 1.65 -7.82
C GLY A 25 -2.73 1.61 -7.54
N ILE A 26 -3.13 1.97 -6.34
CA ILE A 26 -4.54 2.03 -5.96
C ILE A 26 -5.25 3.17 -6.70
N ALA A 27 -4.64 4.35 -6.74
CA ALA A 27 -5.22 5.51 -7.40
C ALA A 27 -5.39 5.30 -8.90
N SER A 28 -4.48 4.58 -9.52
CA SER A 28 -4.51 4.30 -10.96
C SER A 28 -5.36 3.10 -11.35
N GLY A 29 -5.90 2.38 -10.36
CA GLY A 29 -6.70 1.17 -10.61
C GLY A 29 -5.89 -0.08 -10.88
N ARG A 30 -4.58 -0.03 -10.75
CA ARG A 30 -3.72 -1.21 -10.92
C ARG A 30 -3.79 -2.15 -9.72
N LEU A 31 -4.07 -1.61 -8.54
CA LEU A 31 -4.35 -2.38 -7.33
C LEU A 31 -5.81 -2.16 -6.98
N LEU A 32 -6.56 -3.24 -6.90
CA LEU A 32 -7.99 -3.20 -6.64
C LEU A 32 -8.28 -3.45 -5.16
N PRO A 33 -9.40 -2.92 -4.62
CA PRO A 33 -9.79 -3.25 -3.26
C PRO A 33 -9.91 -4.76 -3.08
N GLY A 34 -9.35 -5.27 -1.98
CA GLY A 34 -9.34 -6.69 -1.69
C GLY A 34 -8.22 -7.48 -2.35
N GLU A 35 -7.44 -6.85 -3.22
CA GLU A 35 -6.32 -7.52 -3.86
C GLU A 35 -5.23 -7.82 -2.86
N GLN A 36 -4.65 -9.02 -2.94
CA GLN A 36 -3.59 -9.45 -2.04
C GLN A 36 -2.23 -8.91 -2.50
N LEU A 37 -1.47 -8.37 -1.56
CA LEU A 37 -0.10 -7.92 -1.79
C LEU A 37 0.90 -9.02 -1.42
N PRO A 38 2.15 -8.93 -1.92
CA PRO A 38 3.18 -9.86 -1.47
C PRO A 38 3.38 -9.76 0.04
N THR A 39 3.82 -10.85 0.67
CA THR A 39 4.18 -10.79 2.07
C THR A 39 5.38 -9.88 2.28
N VAL A 40 5.58 -9.43 3.52
CA VAL A 40 6.76 -8.62 3.86
C VAL A 40 8.05 -9.33 3.41
N ARG A 41 8.15 -10.62 3.71
CA ARG A 41 9.34 -11.39 3.37
C ARG A 41 9.53 -11.50 1.87
N ASP A 42 8.47 -11.82 1.14
CA ASP A 42 8.55 -12.00 -0.31
C ASP A 42 8.96 -10.70 -1.00
N LEU A 43 8.37 -9.59 -0.60
CA LEU A 43 8.71 -8.31 -1.21
C LEU A 43 10.14 -7.90 -0.85
N ALA A 44 10.58 -8.15 0.37
CA ALA A 44 11.95 -7.86 0.78
C ALA A 44 12.96 -8.65 -0.04
N VAL A 45 12.68 -9.93 -0.30
CA VAL A 45 13.53 -10.77 -1.15
C VAL A 45 13.53 -10.24 -2.58
N GLN A 46 12.36 -9.93 -3.11
CA GLN A 46 12.21 -9.43 -4.47
C GLN A 46 12.98 -8.13 -4.69
N LEU A 47 12.95 -7.24 -3.72
CA LEU A 47 13.61 -5.93 -3.82
C LEU A 47 15.04 -5.94 -3.27
N GLU A 48 15.47 -7.04 -2.66
CA GLU A 48 16.79 -7.20 -2.06
C GLU A 48 17.05 -6.15 -0.97
N ILE A 49 16.06 -5.96 -0.10
CA ILE A 49 16.16 -5.00 1.01
C ILE A 49 15.79 -5.67 2.33
N ASN A 50 16.03 -4.95 3.42
CA ASN A 50 15.72 -5.42 4.75
C ASN A 50 14.20 -5.57 4.91
N PRO A 51 13.70 -6.72 5.42
CA PRO A 51 12.27 -6.91 5.68
C PRO A 51 11.66 -5.82 6.57
N ASN A 52 12.45 -5.25 7.48
CA ASN A 52 11.95 -4.17 8.34
C ASN A 52 11.54 -2.94 7.55
N THR A 53 12.19 -2.68 6.42
CA THR A 53 11.83 -1.57 5.54
C THR A 53 10.45 -1.80 4.91
N VAL A 54 10.19 -3.03 4.45
CA VAL A 54 8.88 -3.37 3.91
C VAL A 54 7.81 -3.33 5.02
N ARG A 55 8.15 -3.87 6.19
CA ARG A 55 7.23 -3.88 7.33
C ARG A 55 6.82 -2.47 7.71
N LYS A 56 7.77 -1.54 7.71
CA LYS A 56 7.48 -0.14 8.03
C LYS A 56 6.52 0.46 7.00
N ALA A 57 6.74 0.21 5.72
CA ALA A 57 5.86 0.71 4.67
C ALA A 57 4.44 0.15 4.83
N TYR A 58 4.31 -1.15 5.04
CA TYR A 58 3.02 -1.79 5.21
C TYR A 58 2.32 -1.28 6.48
N SER A 59 3.07 -1.11 7.56
CA SER A 59 2.53 -0.61 8.82
C SER A 59 1.98 0.81 8.66
N ASP A 60 2.72 1.68 7.97
CA ASP A 60 2.26 3.04 7.70
C ASP A 60 0.95 3.03 6.91
N LEU A 61 0.84 2.16 5.92
CA LEU A 61 -0.37 2.05 5.10
C LEU A 61 -1.54 1.46 5.88
N GLU A 62 -1.28 0.55 6.81
CA GLU A 62 -2.30 0.02 7.69
C GLU A 62 -2.87 1.11 8.61
N LEU A 63 -1.99 1.95 9.15
CA LEU A 63 -2.42 3.06 9.99
C LEU A 63 -3.28 4.06 9.25
N LEU A 64 -3.04 4.21 7.95
CA LEU A 64 -3.85 5.08 7.09
C LEU A 64 -5.14 4.43 6.62
N GLY A 65 -5.36 3.15 6.95
CA GLY A 65 -6.54 2.42 6.50
C GLY A 65 -6.48 1.97 5.05
N ILE A 66 -5.32 2.04 4.42
CA ILE A 66 -5.14 1.68 3.01
C ILE A 66 -4.92 0.19 2.83
N LEU A 67 -4.21 -0.44 3.78
CA LEU A 67 -3.99 -1.87 3.78
C LEU A 67 -4.65 -2.52 4.99
N ASP A 68 -5.01 -3.78 4.82
CA ASP A 68 -5.61 -4.60 5.85
C ASP A 68 -4.83 -5.91 5.95
N THR A 69 -4.22 -6.15 7.12
CA THR A 69 -3.46 -7.38 7.36
C THR A 69 -4.34 -8.36 8.11
N GLN A 70 -4.49 -9.55 7.52
CA GLN A 70 -5.21 -10.65 8.15
C GLN A 70 -4.23 -11.72 8.56
N GLN A 71 -4.16 -11.96 9.86
CA GLN A 71 -3.22 -12.90 10.44
C GLN A 71 -3.39 -14.30 9.81
N GLY A 72 -2.28 -14.88 9.35
CA GLY A 72 -2.29 -16.19 8.73
C GLY A 72 -2.76 -16.21 7.29
N THR A 73 -3.26 -15.11 6.75
CA THR A 73 -3.80 -15.05 5.38
C THR A 73 -2.98 -14.13 4.49
N GLY A 74 -2.60 -12.96 4.98
CA GLY A 74 -1.78 -12.02 4.22
C GLY A 74 -2.22 -10.58 4.37
N THR A 75 -1.67 -9.73 3.53
CA THR A 75 -1.97 -8.30 3.49
C THR A 75 -2.72 -7.98 2.20
N PHE A 76 -3.81 -7.22 2.35
CA PHE A 76 -4.73 -6.93 1.26
C PHE A 76 -5.00 -5.44 1.16
N VAL A 77 -5.34 -4.99 -0.03
CA VAL A 77 -5.83 -3.63 -0.22
C VAL A 77 -7.19 -3.50 0.47
N SER A 78 -7.35 -2.47 1.29
CA SER A 78 -8.57 -2.30 2.09
C SER A 78 -9.76 -1.93 1.22
N HIS A 79 -10.92 -2.53 1.53
CA HIS A 79 -12.18 -2.13 0.92
C HIS A 79 -12.71 -0.83 1.53
N GLN A 80 -12.39 -0.58 2.79
CA GLN A 80 -12.86 0.61 3.50
C GLN A 80 -12.40 1.92 2.87
N GLN A 81 -11.24 1.88 2.23
CA GLN A 81 -10.69 3.07 1.60
C GLN A 81 -11.63 3.65 0.55
N VAL A 82 -12.28 2.79 -0.23
CA VAL A 82 -13.22 3.23 -1.26
C VAL A 82 -14.45 3.85 -0.62
N GLU A 83 -14.96 3.24 0.45
CA GLU A 83 -16.14 3.73 1.17
C GLU A 83 -15.87 5.10 1.81
N ILE A 84 -14.70 5.26 2.42
CA ILE A 84 -14.31 6.52 3.04
C ILE A 84 -14.21 7.63 1.99
N GLY A 85 -13.61 7.34 0.84
CA GLY A 85 -13.50 8.29 -0.24
C GLY A 85 -14.86 8.76 -0.74
N ASP A 86 -15.80 7.83 -0.91
CA ASP A 86 -17.15 8.16 -1.33
C ASP A 86 -17.88 8.98 -0.28
N ALA A 87 -17.74 8.64 1.00
CA ALA A 87 -18.37 9.38 2.08
C ALA A 87 -17.86 10.82 2.15
N GLU A 88 -16.57 11.01 1.95
CA GLU A 88 -15.98 12.34 1.93
C GLU A 88 -16.49 13.15 0.76
N LYS A 89 -16.59 12.56 -0.41
CA LYS A 89 -17.13 13.23 -1.59
C LYS A 89 -18.57 13.67 -1.37
N ARG A 90 -19.39 12.82 -0.76
CA ARG A 90 -20.77 13.15 -0.46
C ARG A 90 -20.89 14.32 0.50
N ARG A 91 -20.03 14.34 1.52
CA ARG A 91 -20.02 15.45 2.47
C ARG A 91 -19.63 16.77 1.82
N MET A 92 -18.64 16.71 0.94
CA MET A 92 -18.21 17.90 0.21
C MET A 92 -19.30 18.43 -0.72
N LEU A 93 -20.05 17.53 -1.34
CA LEU A 93 -21.13 17.93 -2.26
C LEU A 93 -22.32 18.53 -1.54
N LYS A 94 -22.51 18.23 -0.26
CA LYS A 94 -23.62 18.78 0.51
C LYS A 94 -23.35 20.17 1.06
N GLN A 95 -22.14 20.60 1.00
CA GLN A 95 -21.75 21.92 1.46
C GLN A 95 -21.77 22.92 0.31
#